data_685cf3076a6ea4c3873b2170cdbc32a3
#
_entry.id   685cf3076a6ea4c3873b2170cdbc32a3
#
_cell.length_a   1.000
_cell.length_b   1.000
_cell.length_c   1.000
_cell.angle_alpha   90.00
_cell.angle_beta   90.00
_cell.angle_gamma   90.00
#
_symmetry.space_group_name_H-M   'P 1'
#
loop_
_entity.id
_entity.type
_entity.pdbx_description
1 polymer ?
#
loop_
_entity_poly.entity_id
_entity_poly.type
_entity_poly.pdbx_seq_one_letter_code
_entity_poly.pdbx_strand_id
1 'polypeptide(L)'
;TCCQEWKIPVDEATEERWRKLAPPQAVKPQRKALSAYIIEKEETCVIGLKKDHRCPFLTEKKLCALVSAYGDEVLSETCTDFPREVHVFSDHEEETLMPCCPAVIDIWKKEEPGFPNIPGEEENLLFLVRKEILNLLAEEKISPEEALLAAFYILLDLKGRKKSIP
;
A
#
# COMPACT_ATOMS: atom_id res chain seq x y z
N THR A 1 0.02 11.01 -5.71
CA THR A 1 -1.06 10.13 -6.20
C THR A 1 -0.54 8.74 -6.50
N CYS A 2 -1.33 7.70 -6.20
CA CYS A 2 -0.98 6.28 -6.38
C CYS A 2 -0.53 5.89 -7.80
N CYS A 3 -0.88 6.66 -8.81
CA CYS A 3 -0.49 6.45 -10.20
C CYS A 3 0.76 7.23 -10.63
N GLN A 4 1.62 7.63 -9.69
CA GLN A 4 2.85 8.38 -9.96
C GLN A 4 4.00 7.79 -9.15
N GLU A 5 5.16 7.61 -9.79
CA GLU A 5 6.43 7.16 -9.21
C GLU A 5 6.47 5.73 -8.65
N TRP A 6 5.32 5.07 -8.51
CA TRP A 6 5.25 3.72 -7.96
C TRP A 6 5.40 2.65 -9.03
N LYS A 7 6.20 1.65 -8.71
CA LYS A 7 6.25 0.39 -9.47
C LYS A 7 4.98 -0.39 -9.08
N ILE A 8 4.02 -0.48 -9.97
CA ILE A 8 2.77 -1.20 -9.75
C ILE A 8 2.94 -2.61 -10.29
N PRO A 9 3.03 -3.63 -9.43
CA PRO A 9 3.08 -5.02 -9.86
C PRO A 9 1.82 -5.41 -10.63
N VAL A 10 2.01 -6.31 -11.59
CA VAL A 10 0.92 -6.90 -12.36
C VAL A 10 0.98 -8.41 -12.17
N ASP A 11 -0.05 -8.95 -11.55
CA ASP A 11 -0.22 -10.38 -11.36
C ASP A 11 -0.48 -11.11 -12.67
N GLU A 12 -0.21 -12.43 -12.70
CA GLU A 12 -0.32 -13.25 -13.90
C GLU A 12 -1.74 -13.27 -14.48
N ALA A 13 -2.76 -13.35 -13.61
CA ALA A 13 -4.15 -13.35 -14.03
C ALA A 13 -4.55 -12.03 -14.72
N THR A 14 -4.04 -10.91 -14.22
CA THR A 14 -4.22 -9.59 -14.83
C THR A 14 -3.48 -9.51 -16.14
N GLU A 15 -2.24 -10.00 -16.24
CA GLU A 15 -1.51 -10.01 -17.50
C GLU A 15 -2.25 -10.82 -18.57
N GLU A 16 -2.74 -12.01 -18.24
CA GLU A 16 -3.53 -12.84 -19.17
C GLU A 16 -4.81 -12.13 -19.65
N ARG A 17 -5.50 -11.47 -18.73
CA ARG A 17 -6.69 -10.66 -19.05
C ARG A 17 -6.32 -9.51 -19.99
N TRP A 18 -5.21 -8.81 -19.72
CA TRP A 18 -4.74 -7.66 -20.49
C TRP A 18 -4.22 -8.02 -21.89
N ARG A 19 -3.80 -9.26 -22.14
CA ARG A 19 -3.45 -9.74 -23.49
C ARG A 19 -4.63 -9.70 -24.44
N LYS A 20 -5.86 -9.79 -23.94
CA LYS A 20 -7.11 -9.85 -24.71
C LYS A 20 -7.81 -8.50 -24.85
N LEU A 21 -7.35 -7.47 -24.14
CA LEU A 21 -7.99 -6.16 -24.08
C LEU A 21 -7.20 -5.11 -24.85
N ALA A 22 -7.91 -4.30 -25.65
CA ALA A 22 -7.33 -3.16 -26.33
C ALA A 22 -7.17 -1.97 -25.34
N PRO A 23 -6.15 -1.13 -25.49
CA PRO A 23 -6.05 0.07 -24.64
C PRO A 23 -7.14 1.08 -25.00
N PRO A 24 -7.73 1.76 -23.99
CA PRO A 24 -8.68 2.85 -24.22
C PRO A 24 -8.09 3.95 -25.10
N GLN A 25 -8.91 4.61 -25.91
CA GLN A 25 -8.45 5.66 -26.85
C GLN A 25 -7.72 6.83 -26.17
N ALA A 26 -8.04 7.09 -24.91
CA ALA A 26 -7.40 8.15 -24.10
C ALA A 26 -5.95 7.82 -23.74
N VAL A 27 -5.53 6.57 -23.79
CA VAL A 27 -4.18 6.13 -23.42
C VAL A 27 -3.20 6.39 -24.56
N LYS A 28 -2.09 7.07 -24.28
CA LYS A 28 -1.05 7.39 -25.25
C LYS A 28 0.34 7.00 -24.72
N PRO A 29 1.25 6.48 -25.58
CA PRO A 29 1.02 6.06 -26.96
C PRO A 29 0.10 4.84 -27.04
N GLN A 30 -0.66 4.70 -28.10
CA GLN A 30 -1.49 3.51 -28.34
C GLN A 30 -0.61 2.28 -28.61
N ARG A 31 -0.93 1.16 -27.98
CA ARG A 31 -0.30 -0.15 -28.18
C ARG A 31 -1.34 -1.18 -28.61
N LYS A 32 -0.91 -2.37 -29.02
CA LYS A 32 -1.82 -3.41 -29.55
C LYS A 32 -2.75 -3.99 -28.48
N ALA A 33 -2.25 -4.16 -27.25
CA ALA A 33 -2.99 -4.70 -26.12
C ALA A 33 -2.55 -4.02 -24.83
N LEU A 34 -3.33 -4.16 -23.75
CA LEU A 34 -2.97 -3.64 -22.44
C LEU A 34 -1.69 -4.29 -21.90
N SER A 35 -1.48 -5.57 -22.13
CA SER A 35 -0.25 -6.27 -21.73
C SER A 35 1.02 -5.65 -22.31
N ALA A 36 0.95 -4.93 -23.43
CA ALA A 36 2.10 -4.26 -23.99
C ALA A 36 2.62 -3.06 -23.15
N TYR A 37 1.87 -2.62 -22.13
CA TYR A 37 2.33 -1.61 -21.15
C TYR A 37 3.02 -2.22 -19.93
N ILE A 38 3.08 -3.55 -19.85
CA ILE A 38 3.82 -4.27 -18.82
C ILE A 38 5.29 -4.31 -19.24
N ILE A 39 6.18 -4.12 -18.28
CA ILE A 39 7.61 -4.29 -18.43
C ILE A 39 8.12 -5.22 -17.31
N GLU A 40 9.11 -6.01 -17.60
CA GLU A 40 9.83 -6.79 -16.62
C GLU A 40 10.89 -5.91 -15.94
N LYS A 41 10.91 -5.92 -14.63
CA LYS A 41 11.89 -5.18 -13.82
C LYS A 41 12.19 -5.96 -12.55
N GLU A 42 13.49 -6.28 -12.34
CA GLU A 42 13.95 -6.99 -11.15
C GLU A 42 13.15 -8.29 -10.88
N GLU A 43 12.94 -9.08 -11.93
CA GLU A 43 12.16 -10.34 -11.91
C GLU A 43 10.65 -10.19 -11.62
N THR A 44 10.14 -8.97 -11.68
CA THR A 44 8.72 -8.68 -11.45
C THR A 44 8.11 -7.97 -12.65
N CYS A 45 6.92 -8.40 -13.06
CA CYS A 45 6.12 -7.69 -14.05
C CYS A 45 5.48 -6.45 -13.43
N VAL A 46 5.72 -5.27 -14.02
CA VAL A 46 5.17 -4.01 -13.52
C VAL A 46 4.58 -3.17 -14.65
N ILE A 47 3.68 -2.25 -14.33
CA ILE A 47 3.21 -1.25 -15.29
C ILE A 47 4.37 -0.31 -15.63
N GLY A 48 4.73 -0.22 -16.91
CA GLY A 48 5.75 0.70 -17.40
C GLY A 48 5.29 2.16 -17.30
N LEU A 49 5.95 2.95 -16.47
CA LEU A 49 5.64 4.37 -16.33
C LEU A 49 6.09 5.18 -17.55
N LYS A 50 5.43 6.31 -17.79
CA LYS A 50 5.86 7.32 -18.77
C LYS A 50 7.17 7.99 -18.32
N LYS A 51 7.77 8.81 -19.18
CA LYS A 51 9.00 9.58 -18.87
C LYS A 51 8.83 10.54 -17.71
N ASP A 52 7.61 11.00 -17.45
CA ASP A 52 7.24 11.87 -16.35
C ASP A 52 6.83 11.10 -15.07
N HIS A 53 7.20 9.82 -15.00
CA HIS A 53 6.94 8.91 -13.88
C HIS A 53 5.43 8.67 -13.59
N ARG A 54 4.56 8.95 -14.55
CA ARG A 54 3.11 8.69 -14.41
C ARG A 54 2.74 7.34 -15.03
N CYS A 55 1.75 6.71 -14.44
CA CYS A 55 1.07 5.56 -15.02
C CYS A 55 0.50 5.92 -16.41
N PRO A 56 0.69 5.08 -17.45
CA PRO A 56 0.15 5.36 -18.78
C PRO A 56 -1.37 5.49 -18.82
N PHE A 57 -2.06 4.89 -17.85
CA PHE A 57 -3.52 4.90 -17.74
C PHE A 57 -4.08 6.08 -16.95
N LEU A 58 -3.24 6.90 -16.33
CA LEU A 58 -3.67 8.11 -15.65
C LEU A 58 -4.01 9.20 -16.66
N THR A 59 -5.26 9.67 -16.64
CA THR A 59 -5.74 10.77 -17.48
C THR A 59 -5.35 12.14 -16.90
N GLU A 60 -5.49 13.20 -17.69
CA GLU A 60 -5.31 14.59 -17.23
C GLU A 60 -6.29 14.99 -16.13
N LYS A 61 -7.47 14.36 -16.11
CA LYS A 61 -8.49 14.54 -15.05
C LYS A 61 -8.16 13.78 -13.78
N LYS A 62 -6.99 13.14 -13.69
CA LYS A 62 -6.54 12.30 -12.57
C LYS A 62 -7.44 11.07 -12.31
N LEU A 63 -8.08 10.56 -13.34
CA LEU A 63 -8.88 9.33 -13.32
C LEU A 63 -8.14 8.22 -14.06
N CYS A 64 -8.42 6.96 -13.69
CA CYS A 64 -7.91 5.79 -14.39
C CYS A 64 -8.69 5.55 -15.69
N ALA A 65 -8.02 5.57 -16.82
CA ALA A 65 -8.63 5.28 -18.12
C ALA A 65 -9.12 3.84 -18.25
N LEU A 66 -8.48 2.89 -17.54
CA LEU A 66 -8.91 1.49 -17.53
C LEU A 66 -10.26 1.34 -16.84
N VAL A 67 -10.39 1.89 -15.61
CA VAL A 67 -11.65 1.87 -14.86
C VAL A 67 -12.76 2.55 -15.65
N SER A 68 -12.46 3.70 -16.27
CA SER A 68 -13.45 4.41 -17.08
C SER A 68 -13.97 3.64 -18.30
N ALA A 69 -13.16 2.73 -18.85
CA ALA A 69 -13.50 1.99 -20.05
C ALA A 69 -14.02 0.57 -19.78
N TYR A 70 -13.54 -0.08 -18.72
CA TYR A 70 -13.76 -1.50 -18.46
C TYR A 70 -14.31 -1.81 -17.06
N GLY A 71 -14.42 -0.81 -16.16
CA GLY A 71 -14.75 -1.03 -14.76
C GLY A 71 -13.55 -1.46 -13.93
N ASP A 72 -13.80 -1.75 -12.67
CA ASP A 72 -12.74 -2.08 -11.69
C ASP A 72 -12.13 -3.46 -11.92
N GLU A 73 -12.88 -4.38 -12.53
CA GLU A 73 -12.44 -5.75 -12.78
C GLU A 73 -11.19 -5.86 -13.68
N VAL A 74 -10.84 -4.78 -14.38
CA VAL A 74 -9.65 -4.73 -15.24
C VAL A 74 -8.37 -4.46 -14.46
N LEU A 75 -8.47 -3.99 -13.24
CA LEU A 75 -7.33 -3.60 -12.42
C LEU A 75 -6.46 -4.79 -12.02
N SER A 76 -5.18 -4.54 -11.77
CA SER A 76 -4.32 -5.50 -11.07
C SER A 76 -4.70 -5.54 -9.59
N GLU A 77 -4.36 -6.64 -8.93
CA GLU A 77 -4.56 -6.82 -7.49
C GLU A 77 -4.06 -5.62 -6.70
N THR A 78 -2.82 -5.19 -6.94
CA THR A 78 -2.25 -3.99 -6.31
C THR A 78 -3.08 -2.72 -6.50
N CYS A 79 -3.66 -2.51 -7.69
CA CYS A 79 -4.50 -1.35 -7.96
C CYS A 79 -5.88 -1.45 -7.30
N THR A 80 -6.37 -2.68 -7.10
CA THR A 80 -7.65 -2.96 -6.45
C THR A 80 -7.54 -2.76 -4.95
N ASP A 81 -6.47 -3.25 -4.35
CA ASP A 81 -6.27 -3.20 -2.90
C ASP A 81 -5.88 -1.81 -2.41
N PHE A 82 -5.11 -1.06 -3.20
CA PHE A 82 -4.72 0.28 -2.79
C PHE A 82 -5.94 1.19 -2.50
N PRO A 83 -5.99 1.90 -1.39
CA PRO A 83 -4.92 2.17 -0.41
C PRO A 83 -4.89 1.24 0.81
N ARG A 84 -5.45 0.06 0.72
CA ARG A 84 -5.48 -0.91 1.83
C ARG A 84 -4.18 -1.71 1.87
N GLU A 85 -3.78 -2.04 3.07
CA GLU A 85 -2.71 -2.98 3.36
C GLU A 85 -3.26 -4.01 4.34
N VAL A 86 -3.24 -5.27 3.95
CA VAL A 86 -3.79 -6.38 4.73
C VAL A 86 -2.65 -7.15 5.38
N HIS A 87 -2.73 -7.34 6.69
CA HIS A 87 -1.79 -8.14 7.47
C HIS A 87 -2.52 -9.36 8.01
N VAL A 88 -2.10 -10.54 7.55
CA VAL A 88 -2.68 -11.82 7.96
C VAL A 88 -1.88 -12.39 9.12
N PHE A 89 -2.55 -12.60 10.25
CA PHE A 89 -2.03 -13.27 11.43
C PHE A 89 -2.58 -14.69 11.51
N SER A 90 -2.18 -15.47 12.49
CA SER A 90 -2.63 -16.88 12.64
C SER A 90 -4.11 -17.01 13.00
N ASP A 91 -4.71 -16.00 13.60
CA ASP A 91 -6.05 -16.01 14.21
C ASP A 91 -6.95 -14.87 13.74
N HIS A 92 -6.40 -13.86 13.06
CA HIS A 92 -7.16 -12.73 12.54
C HIS A 92 -6.45 -12.04 11.37
N GLU A 93 -7.13 -11.11 10.74
CA GLU A 93 -6.59 -10.22 9.72
C GLU A 93 -6.74 -8.77 10.17
N GLU A 94 -5.75 -7.95 9.89
CA GLU A 94 -5.80 -6.51 10.11
C GLU A 94 -5.71 -5.78 8.77
N GLU A 95 -6.61 -4.82 8.57
CA GLU A 95 -6.61 -3.97 7.41
C GLU A 95 -6.24 -2.54 7.83
N THR A 96 -5.22 -1.97 7.19
CA THR A 96 -4.78 -0.60 7.42
C THR A 96 -4.89 0.23 6.15
N LEU A 97 -4.93 1.55 6.30
CA LEU A 97 -4.97 2.48 5.18
C LEU A 97 -3.63 3.19 5.04
N MET A 98 -3.07 3.15 3.84
CA MET A 98 -1.76 3.76 3.55
C MET A 98 -1.81 5.29 3.55
N PRO A 99 -0.95 5.97 4.33
CA PRO A 99 -0.94 7.44 4.46
C PRO A 99 -0.50 8.17 3.18
N CYS A 100 0.05 7.48 2.21
CA CYS A 100 0.40 8.06 0.92
C CYS A 100 -0.82 8.37 0.03
N CYS A 101 -2.02 7.91 0.40
CA CYS A 101 -3.27 8.23 -0.28
C CYS A 101 -3.85 9.55 0.26
N PRO A 102 -4.03 10.60 -0.57
CA PRO A 102 -4.62 11.86 -0.12
C PRO A 102 -6.02 11.72 0.50
N ALA A 103 -6.84 10.79 -0.03
CA ALA A 103 -8.17 10.54 0.51
C ALA A 103 -8.12 9.95 1.93
N VAL A 104 -7.12 9.11 2.22
CA VAL A 104 -6.88 8.58 3.58
C VAL A 104 -6.52 9.72 4.53
N ILE A 105 -5.63 10.62 4.12
CA ILE A 105 -5.27 11.80 4.93
C ILE A 105 -6.48 12.68 5.20
N ASP A 106 -7.36 12.86 4.22
CA ASP A 106 -8.58 13.66 4.38
C ASP A 106 -9.61 12.99 5.33
N ILE A 107 -9.64 11.66 5.40
CA ILE A 107 -10.41 10.90 6.37
C ILE A 107 -9.80 11.09 7.78
N TRP A 108 -8.51 10.85 7.93
CA TRP A 108 -7.81 10.94 9.22
C TRP A 108 -7.90 12.33 9.86
N LYS A 109 -7.99 13.40 9.06
CA LYS A 109 -8.19 14.76 9.59
C LYS A 109 -9.57 14.99 10.20
N LYS A 110 -10.53 14.13 9.92
CA LYS A 110 -11.93 14.28 10.34
C LYS A 110 -12.32 13.30 11.44
N GLU A 111 -11.58 12.21 11.54
CA GLU A 111 -11.88 11.12 12.47
C GLU A 111 -11.00 11.21 13.71
N GLU A 112 -11.56 10.90 14.87
CA GLU A 112 -10.81 10.72 16.10
C GLU A 112 -10.01 9.41 16.04
N PRO A 113 -8.72 9.41 16.36
CA PRO A 113 -7.92 8.20 16.36
C PRO A 113 -8.40 7.25 17.46
N GLY A 114 -8.55 5.98 17.11
CA GLY A 114 -8.92 4.93 18.05
C GLY A 114 -8.10 3.68 17.80
N PHE A 115 -7.83 2.92 18.86
CA PHE A 115 -7.14 1.64 18.76
C PHE A 115 -8.14 0.51 18.97
N PRO A 116 -8.23 -0.45 18.04
CA PRO A 116 -9.09 -1.61 18.21
C PRO A 116 -8.62 -2.45 19.41
N ASN A 117 -9.55 -3.00 20.17
CA ASN A 117 -9.25 -4.00 21.19
C ASN A 117 -9.20 -5.36 20.52
N ILE A 118 -7.99 -5.97 20.43
CA ILE A 118 -7.78 -7.24 19.75
C ILE A 118 -7.78 -8.35 20.80
N PRO A 119 -8.70 -9.32 20.73
CA PRO A 119 -8.71 -10.46 21.64
C PRO A 119 -7.41 -11.27 21.54
N GLY A 120 -6.84 -11.70 22.68
CA GLY A 120 -5.61 -12.50 22.71
C GLY A 120 -4.31 -11.70 22.55
N GLU A 121 -4.37 -10.38 22.46
CA GLU A 121 -3.21 -9.49 22.34
C GLU A 121 -2.16 -9.72 23.44
N GLU A 122 -2.60 -10.08 24.65
CA GLU A 122 -1.74 -10.26 25.82
C GLU A 122 -0.85 -11.52 25.76
N GLU A 123 -1.15 -12.46 24.87
CA GLU A 123 -0.38 -13.72 24.75
C GLU A 123 0.72 -13.63 23.68
N ASN A 124 0.68 -12.63 22.82
CA ASN A 124 1.61 -12.48 21.70
C ASN A 124 2.60 -11.32 21.95
N LEU A 125 3.89 -11.64 21.99
CA LEU A 125 4.95 -10.63 22.20
C LEU A 125 4.89 -9.47 21.19
N LEU A 126 4.53 -9.73 19.95
CA LEU A 126 4.42 -8.69 18.91
C LEU A 126 3.36 -7.67 19.30
N PHE A 127 2.19 -8.14 19.75
CA PHE A 127 1.09 -7.27 20.15
C PHE A 127 1.36 -6.55 21.47
N LEU A 128 2.04 -7.18 22.43
CA LEU A 128 2.50 -6.52 23.65
C LEU A 128 3.43 -5.36 23.31
N VAL A 129 4.41 -5.58 22.45
CA VAL A 129 5.33 -4.52 21.99
C VAL A 129 4.58 -3.41 21.27
N ARG A 130 3.64 -3.76 20.39
CA ARG A 130 2.79 -2.78 19.70
C ARG A 130 2.01 -1.93 20.68
N LYS A 131 1.37 -2.54 21.68
CA LYS A 131 0.60 -1.85 22.71
C LYS A 131 1.47 -0.85 23.49
N GLU A 132 2.66 -1.26 23.92
CA GLU A 132 3.59 -0.37 24.62
C GLU A 132 4.07 0.80 23.74
N ILE A 133 4.32 0.55 22.45
CA ILE A 133 4.66 1.62 21.51
C ILE A 133 3.49 2.59 21.32
N LEU A 134 2.26 2.07 21.17
CA LEU A 134 1.07 2.91 21.05
C LEU A 134 0.82 3.75 22.31
N ASN A 135 1.01 3.19 23.50
CA ASN A 135 0.93 3.92 24.77
C ASN A 135 1.98 5.04 24.83
N LEU A 136 3.20 4.75 24.40
CA LEU A 136 4.28 5.73 24.33
C LEU A 136 3.96 6.88 23.35
N LEU A 137 3.42 6.55 22.18
CA LEU A 137 3.04 7.55 21.16
C LEU A 137 1.84 8.41 21.60
N ALA A 138 0.99 7.89 22.48
CA ALA A 138 -0.17 8.59 23.06
C ALA A 138 0.16 9.40 24.33
N GLU A 139 1.41 9.34 24.83
CA GLU A 139 1.81 10.04 26.07
C GLU A 139 1.91 11.55 25.84
N GLU A 140 1.00 12.31 26.43
CA GLU A 140 0.91 13.77 26.25
C GLU A 140 2.08 14.56 26.87
N LYS A 141 2.87 13.93 27.77
CA LYS A 141 3.96 14.61 28.49
C LYS A 141 5.26 14.69 27.71
N ILE A 142 5.37 13.97 26.61
CA ILE A 142 6.55 13.96 25.74
C ILE A 142 6.15 14.48 24.35
N SER A 143 7.11 15.09 23.64
CA SER A 143 6.81 15.55 22.30
C SER A 143 6.60 14.36 21.33
N PRO A 144 5.80 14.52 20.27
CA PRO A 144 5.62 13.47 19.28
C PRO A 144 6.93 12.96 18.66
N GLU A 145 7.91 13.86 18.50
CA GLU A 145 9.24 13.53 17.98
C GLU A 145 10.03 12.66 18.94
N GLU A 146 9.99 12.98 20.24
CA GLU A 146 10.64 12.18 21.29
C GLU A 146 9.99 10.81 21.43
N ALA A 147 8.65 10.74 21.40
CA ALA A 147 7.90 9.49 21.44
C ALA A 147 8.25 8.59 20.23
N LEU A 148 8.30 9.17 19.03
CA LEU A 148 8.66 8.45 17.82
C LEU A 148 10.10 7.93 17.86
N LEU A 149 11.03 8.76 18.34
CA LEU A 149 12.44 8.38 18.50
C LEU A 149 12.60 7.24 19.50
N ALA A 150 11.92 7.32 20.63
CA ALA A 150 11.94 6.27 21.66
C ALA A 150 11.35 4.95 21.13
N ALA A 151 10.22 4.99 20.41
CA ALA A 151 9.64 3.83 19.75
C ALA A 151 10.63 3.17 18.77
N PHE A 152 11.34 3.99 17.99
CA PHE A 152 12.35 3.51 17.07
C PHE A 152 13.52 2.80 17.77
N TYR A 153 14.01 3.35 18.88
CA TYR A 153 15.07 2.72 19.68
C TYR A 153 14.61 1.40 20.30
N ILE A 154 13.36 1.30 20.80
CA ILE A 154 12.79 0.06 21.31
C ILE A 154 12.79 -1.02 20.22
N LEU A 155 12.31 -0.68 19.02
CA LEU A 155 12.27 -1.63 17.90
C LEU A 155 13.67 -2.08 17.44
N LEU A 156 14.64 -1.16 17.43
CA LEU A 156 16.03 -1.50 17.10
C LEU A 156 16.66 -2.43 18.13
N ASP A 157 16.44 -2.18 19.43
CA ASP A 157 16.95 -3.03 20.51
C ASP A 157 16.36 -4.45 20.42
N LEU A 158 15.04 -4.56 20.24
CA LEU A 158 14.37 -5.85 20.05
C LEU A 158 14.90 -6.61 18.82
N LYS A 159 15.12 -5.92 17.70
CA LYS A 159 15.73 -6.51 16.50
C LYS A 159 17.17 -6.99 16.76
N GLY A 160 17.93 -6.24 17.54
CA GLY A 160 19.29 -6.60 17.95
C GLY A 160 19.32 -7.86 18.81
N ARG A 161 18.43 -7.96 19.79
CA ARG A 161 18.32 -9.12 20.70
C ARG A 161 17.89 -10.40 19.99
N LYS A 162 16.99 -10.31 19.00
CA LYS A 162 16.55 -11.48 18.19
C LYS A 162 17.72 -12.18 17.47
N LYS A 163 18.82 -11.46 17.18
CA LYS A 163 20.04 -12.04 16.58
C LYS A 163 20.95 -12.72 17.61
N SER A 164 20.70 -12.52 18.90
CA SER A 164 21.54 -13.03 20.01
C SER A 164 20.92 -14.21 20.74
N ILE A 165 19.76 -14.69 20.30
CA ILE A 165 19.13 -15.90 20.82
C ILE A 165 19.62 -17.06 19.97
N PRO A 166 20.34 -18.05 20.56
CA PRO A 166 20.90 -19.18 19.83
C PRO A 166 19.84 -20.12 19.26
#